data_e1f65530d035390a729bc8bb93850e8f
#
_entry.id   e1f65530d035390a729bc8bb93850e8f
#
_cell.length_a   1.000
_cell.length_b   1.000
_cell.length_c   1.000
_cell.angle_alpha   90.00
_cell.angle_beta   90.00
_cell.angle_gamma   90.00
#
_symmetry.space_group_name_H-M   'P 1'
#
loop_
_entity.id
_entity.type
_entity.pdbx_description
1 polymer ?
#
loop_
_entity_poly.entity_id
_entity_poly.type
_entity_poly.pdbx_seq_one_letter_code
_entity_poly.pdbx_strand_id
1 'polypeptide(L)'
;MTTLLGELSVSPAVSVILPVLNEEPHLAESISAILAQDYSGAFEVILALGPSSDRTNEVAQDLAACDSRIKLVENPSGKTAAGLNLAIAASDNPVIVRVDGHAKVPNNYLSLAVLILRETGAVNVGGVMAAEGITQFEIAVSRAMRSPLGVGASRFHTGGEAGEVDTVYLGAFRREAVIAAGGFDERYTRAQDWELNHRLRKNGGKIFFDPRLQVTYR
;
A
#
# COMPACT_ATOMS: atom_id res chain seq x y z
N MET A 1 21.79 14.03 9.38
CA MET A 1 22.14 14.30 7.97
C MET A 1 20.90 13.96 7.15
N THR A 2 20.21 14.97 6.61
CA THR A 2 19.08 14.75 5.69
C THR A 2 19.69 14.23 4.39
N THR A 3 19.55 12.97 4.11
CA THR A 3 19.91 12.43 2.80
C THR A 3 18.99 13.11 1.80
N LEU A 4 19.54 13.93 0.92
CA LEU A 4 18.80 14.51 -0.21
C LEU A 4 18.41 13.33 -1.11
N LEU A 5 17.15 12.91 -1.02
CA LEU A 5 16.59 11.92 -1.90
C LEU A 5 16.66 12.45 -3.35
N GLY A 6 17.10 11.61 -4.27
CA GLY A 6 17.16 11.95 -5.69
C GLY A 6 15.78 12.34 -6.25
N GLU A 7 15.76 13.15 -7.31
CA GLU A 7 14.51 13.44 -8.02
C GLU A 7 13.98 12.18 -8.70
N LEU A 8 12.68 11.89 -8.53
CA LEU A 8 12.01 10.85 -9.28
C LEU A 8 11.81 11.30 -10.74
N SER A 9 12.06 10.40 -11.68
CA SER A 9 11.71 10.63 -13.11
C SER A 9 10.20 10.87 -13.25
N VAL A 10 9.75 11.29 -14.44
CA VAL A 10 8.32 11.59 -14.69
C VAL A 10 7.46 10.34 -14.50
N SER A 11 7.94 9.19 -14.95
CA SER A 11 7.26 7.89 -14.84
C SER A 11 8.28 6.84 -14.33
N PRO A 12 8.66 6.87 -13.04
CA PRO A 12 9.60 5.90 -12.47
C PRO A 12 8.98 4.51 -12.47
N ALA A 13 9.78 3.48 -12.53
CA ALA A 13 9.27 2.12 -12.34
C ALA A 13 8.69 1.95 -10.93
N VAL A 14 7.60 1.20 -10.82
CA VAL A 14 6.82 0.99 -9.57
C VAL A 14 6.75 -0.50 -9.23
N SER A 15 6.97 -0.84 -7.96
CA SER A 15 6.61 -2.17 -7.42
C SER A 15 5.38 -2.05 -6.53
N VAL A 16 4.29 -2.69 -6.93
CA VAL A 16 3.11 -2.84 -6.08
C VAL A 16 3.32 -4.08 -5.22
N ILE A 17 3.31 -3.93 -3.91
CA ILE A 17 3.60 -5.00 -2.95
C ILE A 17 2.36 -5.36 -2.14
N LEU A 18 2.05 -6.65 -2.04
CA LEU A 18 0.90 -7.17 -1.31
C LEU A 18 1.32 -8.32 -0.37
N PRO A 19 1.14 -8.17 0.94
CA PRO A 19 1.12 -9.31 1.84
C PRO A 19 -0.22 -10.03 1.69
N VAL A 20 -0.19 -11.34 1.46
CA VAL A 20 -1.40 -12.12 1.12
C VAL A 20 -1.53 -13.32 2.06
N LEU A 21 -2.68 -13.42 2.74
CA LEU A 21 -3.01 -14.54 3.64
C LEU A 21 -4.53 -14.68 3.75
N ASN A 22 -5.10 -15.80 3.29
CA ASN A 22 -6.54 -16.09 3.32
C ASN A 22 -7.39 -15.01 2.60
N GLU A 23 -7.03 -14.72 1.34
CA GLU A 23 -7.66 -13.69 0.50
C GLU A 23 -8.36 -14.29 -0.73
N GLU A 24 -8.67 -15.61 -0.73
CA GLU A 24 -9.31 -16.29 -1.87
C GLU A 24 -10.49 -15.51 -2.47
N PRO A 25 -11.42 -14.92 -1.67
CA PRO A 25 -12.60 -14.25 -2.21
C PRO A 25 -12.28 -12.93 -2.95
N HIS A 26 -11.15 -12.29 -2.66
CA HIS A 26 -10.87 -10.91 -3.05
C HIS A 26 -9.64 -10.73 -3.93
N LEU A 27 -8.66 -11.64 -3.84
CA LEU A 27 -7.35 -11.48 -4.46
C LEU A 27 -7.43 -11.24 -5.98
N ALA A 28 -8.23 -12.02 -6.70
CA ALA A 28 -8.35 -11.89 -8.14
C ALA A 28 -8.89 -10.51 -8.57
N GLU A 29 -9.88 -9.97 -7.84
CA GLU A 29 -10.44 -8.64 -8.11
C GLU A 29 -9.42 -7.52 -7.79
N SER A 30 -8.71 -7.64 -6.67
CA SER A 30 -7.67 -6.69 -6.27
C SER A 30 -6.55 -6.64 -7.33
N ILE A 31 -6.04 -7.79 -7.75
CA ILE A 31 -4.99 -7.89 -8.77
C ILE A 31 -5.48 -7.36 -10.12
N SER A 32 -6.70 -7.67 -10.54
CA SER A 32 -7.28 -7.13 -11.78
C SER A 32 -7.31 -5.60 -11.78
N ALA A 33 -7.69 -4.97 -10.66
CA ALA A 33 -7.71 -3.52 -10.52
C ALA A 33 -6.29 -2.91 -10.57
N ILE A 34 -5.29 -3.61 -10.03
CA ILE A 34 -3.88 -3.18 -10.10
C ILE A 34 -3.35 -3.32 -11.54
N LEU A 35 -3.63 -4.43 -12.21
CA LEU A 35 -3.16 -4.65 -13.58
C LEU A 35 -3.81 -3.70 -14.62
N ALA A 36 -4.98 -3.15 -14.29
CA ALA A 36 -5.73 -2.19 -15.13
C ALA A 36 -5.31 -0.72 -14.90
N GLN A 37 -4.18 -0.45 -14.22
CA GLN A 37 -3.71 0.92 -14.01
C GLN A 37 -3.34 1.62 -15.31
N ASP A 38 -3.68 2.91 -15.42
CA ASP A 38 -3.35 3.81 -16.55
C ASP A 38 -1.91 4.37 -16.49
N TYR A 39 -1.05 3.73 -15.73
CA TYR A 39 0.31 4.20 -15.49
C TYR A 39 1.21 4.02 -16.71
N SER A 40 1.85 5.11 -17.15
CA SER A 40 2.72 5.12 -18.34
C SER A 40 4.12 4.54 -18.10
N GLY A 41 4.56 4.43 -16.84
CA GLY A 41 5.82 3.79 -16.47
C GLY A 41 5.68 2.27 -16.35
N ALA A 42 6.82 1.58 -16.28
CA ALA A 42 6.81 0.16 -15.98
C ALA A 42 6.34 -0.09 -14.53
N PHE A 43 5.58 -1.16 -14.31
CA PHE A 43 5.28 -1.62 -12.97
C PHE A 43 5.21 -3.15 -12.88
N GLU A 44 5.44 -3.65 -11.69
CA GLU A 44 5.32 -5.05 -11.32
C GLU A 44 4.44 -5.19 -10.07
N VAL A 45 3.96 -6.40 -9.82
CA VAL A 45 3.14 -6.76 -8.65
C VAL A 45 3.83 -7.89 -7.92
N ILE A 46 4.16 -7.72 -6.65
CA ILE A 46 4.85 -8.72 -5.84
C ILE A 46 3.92 -9.19 -4.73
N LEU A 47 3.50 -10.44 -4.80
CA LEU A 47 2.64 -11.08 -3.82
C LEU A 47 3.49 -11.86 -2.82
N ALA A 48 3.49 -11.44 -1.55
CA ALA A 48 4.14 -12.17 -0.46
C ALA A 48 3.14 -13.16 0.17
N LEU A 49 3.25 -14.43 -0.24
CA LEU A 49 2.28 -15.48 0.08
C LEU A 49 2.51 -16.07 1.48
N GLY A 50 1.56 -15.85 2.37
CA GLY A 50 1.52 -16.51 3.67
C GLY A 50 1.02 -17.96 3.59
N PRO A 51 1.08 -18.72 4.71
CA PRO A 51 0.57 -20.08 4.80
C PRO A 51 -0.96 -20.07 4.89
N SER A 52 -1.63 -19.75 3.77
CA SER A 52 -3.09 -19.69 3.68
C SER A 52 -3.73 -21.06 3.86
N SER A 53 -4.88 -21.09 4.52
CA SER A 53 -5.70 -22.29 4.73
C SER A 53 -6.80 -22.48 3.69
N ASP A 54 -7.01 -21.49 2.83
CA ASP A 54 -7.92 -21.49 1.69
C ASP A 54 -7.13 -21.61 0.37
N ARG A 55 -7.78 -21.36 -0.78
CA ARG A 55 -7.15 -21.47 -2.10
C ARG A 55 -6.38 -20.23 -2.54
N THR A 56 -6.08 -19.31 -1.65
CA THR A 56 -5.37 -18.05 -1.96
C THR A 56 -4.09 -18.29 -2.75
N ASN A 57 -3.26 -19.27 -2.31
CA ASN A 57 -1.97 -19.51 -2.95
C ASN A 57 -2.12 -20.13 -4.35
N GLU A 58 -3.15 -20.95 -4.58
CA GLU A 58 -3.50 -21.46 -5.91
C GLU A 58 -3.94 -20.32 -6.83
N VAL A 59 -4.84 -19.44 -6.36
CA VAL A 59 -5.28 -18.26 -7.11
C VAL A 59 -4.10 -17.36 -7.48
N ALA A 60 -3.17 -17.13 -6.56
CA ALA A 60 -1.97 -16.32 -6.82
C ALA A 60 -1.07 -16.95 -7.89
N GLN A 61 -0.91 -18.29 -7.87
CA GLN A 61 -0.13 -19.01 -8.90
C GLN A 61 -0.78 -18.92 -10.27
N ASP A 62 -2.10 -19.09 -10.36
CA ASP A 62 -2.85 -18.96 -11.62
C ASP A 62 -2.74 -17.54 -12.20
N LEU A 63 -2.84 -16.51 -11.35
CA LEU A 63 -2.68 -15.12 -11.76
C LEU A 63 -1.25 -14.84 -12.28
N ALA A 64 -0.22 -15.34 -11.60
CA ALA A 64 1.17 -15.18 -12.02
C ALA A 64 1.49 -15.94 -13.32
N ALA A 65 0.83 -17.07 -13.57
CA ALA A 65 0.95 -17.78 -14.85
C ALA A 65 0.32 -17.01 -16.02
N CYS A 66 -0.70 -16.16 -15.75
CA CYS A 66 -1.40 -15.37 -16.77
C CYS A 66 -0.74 -14.02 -17.07
N ASP A 67 -0.02 -13.40 -16.13
CA ASP A 67 0.58 -12.07 -16.33
C ASP A 67 2.00 -12.02 -15.75
N SER A 68 2.98 -11.81 -16.60
CA SER A 68 4.41 -11.79 -16.27
C SER A 68 4.82 -10.63 -15.33
N ARG A 69 3.97 -9.64 -15.14
CA ARG A 69 4.21 -8.56 -14.17
C ARG A 69 4.05 -9.04 -12.72
N ILE A 70 3.39 -10.19 -12.51
CA ILE A 70 3.16 -10.74 -11.17
C ILE A 70 4.34 -11.63 -10.78
N LYS A 71 4.92 -11.33 -9.62
CA LYS A 71 5.97 -12.12 -8.97
C LYS A 71 5.46 -12.66 -7.64
N LEU A 72 5.82 -13.90 -7.33
CA LEU A 72 5.46 -14.53 -6.05
C LEU A 72 6.71 -14.63 -5.18
N VAL A 73 6.57 -14.29 -3.89
CA VAL A 73 7.58 -14.52 -2.86
C VAL A 73 6.94 -15.22 -1.68
N GLU A 74 7.63 -16.17 -1.09
CA GLU A 74 7.12 -16.90 0.08
C GLU A 74 7.26 -16.05 1.35
N ASN A 75 6.21 -16.02 2.17
CA ASN A 75 6.20 -15.44 3.51
C ASN A 75 5.83 -16.50 4.55
N PRO A 76 6.76 -17.38 4.96
CA PRO A 76 6.45 -18.52 5.84
C PRO A 76 5.86 -18.12 7.19
N SER A 77 6.13 -16.89 7.63
CA SER A 77 5.62 -16.37 8.91
C SER A 77 4.15 -15.99 8.86
N GLY A 78 3.58 -15.73 7.68
CA GLY A 78 2.23 -15.17 7.51
C GLY A 78 2.05 -13.76 8.07
N LYS A 79 3.10 -13.16 8.67
CA LYS A 79 3.01 -11.80 9.22
C LYS A 79 3.04 -10.75 8.12
N THR A 80 2.19 -9.75 8.21
CA THR A 80 2.10 -8.63 7.25
C THR A 80 3.44 -7.90 7.10
N ALA A 81 4.08 -7.50 8.19
CA ALA A 81 5.35 -6.77 8.15
C ALA A 81 6.48 -7.59 7.49
N ALA A 82 6.57 -8.88 7.79
CA ALA A 82 7.55 -9.78 7.16
C ALA A 82 7.28 -9.94 5.65
N GLY A 83 6.02 -10.14 5.26
CA GLY A 83 5.63 -10.21 3.87
C GLY A 83 5.96 -8.94 3.10
N LEU A 84 5.70 -7.78 3.68
CA LEU A 84 6.06 -6.48 3.09
C LEU A 84 7.59 -6.36 2.91
N ASN A 85 8.39 -6.75 3.91
CA ASN A 85 9.85 -6.71 3.81
C ASN A 85 10.39 -7.66 2.73
N LEU A 86 9.83 -8.87 2.63
CA LEU A 86 10.19 -9.83 1.59
C LEU A 86 9.86 -9.30 0.18
N ALA A 87 8.70 -8.67 0.00
CA ALA A 87 8.32 -8.05 -1.26
C ALA A 87 9.22 -6.85 -1.61
N ILE A 88 9.58 -6.02 -0.62
CA ILE A 88 10.53 -4.91 -0.80
C ILE A 88 11.92 -5.43 -1.20
N ALA A 89 12.38 -6.52 -0.59
CA ALA A 89 13.67 -7.13 -0.92
C ALA A 89 13.69 -7.73 -2.32
N ALA A 90 12.55 -8.19 -2.84
CA ALA A 90 12.39 -8.73 -4.20
C ALA A 90 12.22 -7.64 -5.28
N SER A 91 12.21 -6.37 -4.89
CA SER A 91 12.01 -5.21 -5.76
C SER A 91 13.26 -4.34 -5.85
N ASP A 92 13.54 -3.81 -7.04
CA ASP A 92 14.59 -2.79 -7.27
C ASP A 92 14.01 -1.44 -7.75
N ASN A 93 12.70 -1.33 -7.91
CA ASN A 93 12.06 -0.13 -8.43
C ASN A 93 12.09 1.03 -7.41
N PRO A 94 12.26 2.29 -7.85
CA PRO A 94 12.42 3.44 -6.96
C PRO A 94 11.16 3.81 -6.17
N VAL A 95 10.00 3.36 -6.62
CA VAL A 95 8.71 3.59 -5.95
C VAL A 95 8.09 2.26 -5.56
N ILE A 96 7.64 2.17 -4.31
CA ILE A 96 6.91 1.04 -3.76
C ILE A 96 5.49 1.52 -3.44
N VAL A 97 4.49 0.78 -3.89
CA VAL A 97 3.08 1.02 -3.54
C VAL A 97 2.55 -0.19 -2.79
N ARG A 98 2.15 0.00 -1.54
CA ARG A 98 1.49 -1.06 -0.77
C ARG A 98 0.01 -1.12 -1.13
N VAL A 99 -0.48 -2.32 -1.36
CA VAL A 99 -1.92 -2.62 -1.49
C VAL A 99 -2.21 -3.87 -0.66
N ASP A 100 -3.37 -3.97 -0.03
CA ASP A 100 -3.79 -5.18 0.69
C ASP A 100 -4.61 -6.09 -0.25
N GLY A 101 -4.62 -7.42 -0.01
CA GLY A 101 -5.21 -8.42 -0.90
C GLY A 101 -6.72 -8.27 -1.14
N HIS A 102 -7.43 -7.56 -0.26
CA HIS A 102 -8.87 -7.24 -0.36
C HIS A 102 -9.13 -5.77 -0.69
N ALA A 103 -8.11 -4.99 -1.03
CA ALA A 103 -8.26 -3.59 -1.40
C ALA A 103 -8.46 -3.44 -2.91
N LYS A 104 -9.29 -2.46 -3.31
CA LYS A 104 -9.49 -2.09 -4.71
C LYS A 104 -9.04 -0.65 -4.94
N VAL A 105 -8.14 -0.47 -5.90
CA VAL A 105 -7.59 0.82 -6.28
C VAL A 105 -8.21 1.31 -7.60
N PRO A 106 -8.48 2.61 -7.79
CA PRO A 106 -8.94 3.16 -9.05
C PRO A 106 -7.82 3.12 -10.10
N ASN A 107 -8.19 3.15 -11.39
CA ASN A 107 -7.24 2.98 -12.51
C ASN A 107 -6.11 4.01 -12.55
N ASN A 108 -6.30 5.19 -11.96
CA ASN A 108 -5.31 6.28 -11.93
C ASN A 108 -4.51 6.32 -10.62
N TYR A 109 -4.57 5.27 -9.80
CA TYR A 109 -3.95 5.29 -8.46
C TYR A 109 -2.42 5.41 -8.54
N LEU A 110 -1.76 4.64 -9.40
CA LEU A 110 -0.30 4.67 -9.53
C LEU A 110 0.18 6.00 -10.13
N SER A 111 -0.46 6.47 -11.20
CA SER A 111 -0.12 7.74 -11.83
C SER A 111 -0.25 8.92 -10.87
N LEU A 112 -1.34 8.94 -10.09
CA LEU A 112 -1.58 9.98 -9.10
C LEU A 112 -0.62 9.90 -7.91
N ALA A 113 -0.34 8.70 -7.37
CA ALA A 113 0.60 8.51 -6.28
C ALA A 113 2.01 8.99 -6.65
N VAL A 114 2.49 8.63 -7.84
CA VAL A 114 3.79 9.08 -8.34
C VAL A 114 3.81 10.60 -8.54
N LEU A 115 2.76 11.18 -9.10
CA LEU A 115 2.64 12.62 -9.27
C LEU A 115 2.78 13.34 -7.92
N ILE A 116 2.03 12.92 -6.91
CA ILE A 116 2.05 13.53 -5.58
C ILE A 116 3.42 13.37 -4.90
N LEU A 117 4.05 12.18 -4.98
CA LEU A 117 5.43 11.97 -4.49
C LEU A 117 6.42 12.96 -5.08
N ARG A 118 6.29 13.25 -6.39
CA ARG A 118 7.17 14.18 -7.10
C ARG A 118 6.90 15.63 -6.72
N GLU A 119 5.64 16.06 -6.74
CA GLU A 119 5.24 17.44 -6.48
C GLU A 119 5.53 17.87 -5.04
N THR A 120 5.33 16.96 -4.09
CA THR A 120 5.47 17.29 -2.66
C THR A 120 6.88 17.02 -2.10
N GLY A 121 7.69 16.22 -2.80
CA GLY A 121 8.95 15.72 -2.28
C GLY A 121 8.78 14.78 -1.07
N ALA A 122 7.57 14.30 -0.80
CA ALA A 122 7.29 13.38 0.30
C ALA A 122 8.00 12.03 0.11
N VAL A 123 8.29 11.35 1.21
CA VAL A 123 8.85 9.98 1.21
C VAL A 123 7.76 8.92 1.21
N ASN A 124 6.56 9.30 1.65
CA ASN A 124 5.36 8.48 1.61
C ASN A 124 4.13 9.34 1.37
N VAL A 125 3.24 8.89 0.49
CA VAL A 125 1.95 9.51 0.22
C VAL A 125 0.84 8.49 0.33
N GLY A 126 -0.32 8.92 0.80
CA GLY A 126 -1.50 8.08 0.85
C GLY A 126 -2.76 8.92 0.94
N GLY A 127 -3.91 8.28 0.95
CA GLY A 127 -5.17 8.99 0.87
C GLY A 127 -6.27 8.38 1.74
N VAL A 128 -7.47 8.38 1.23
CA VAL A 128 -8.67 7.97 1.95
C VAL A 128 -8.88 6.46 1.86
N MET A 129 -9.08 5.82 3.00
CA MET A 129 -9.60 4.47 3.09
C MET A 129 -11.14 4.53 2.99
N ALA A 130 -11.67 4.27 1.80
CA ALA A 130 -13.11 4.22 1.57
C ALA A 130 -13.64 2.83 1.98
N ALA A 131 -13.94 2.64 3.26
CA ALA A 131 -14.59 1.41 3.71
C ALA A 131 -15.97 1.27 3.07
N GLU A 132 -16.21 0.16 2.35
CA GLU A 132 -17.49 -0.21 1.76
C GLU A 132 -18.05 -1.43 2.49
N GLY A 133 -19.32 -1.37 2.86
CA GLY A 133 -20.07 -2.50 3.40
C GLY A 133 -21.15 -2.95 2.43
N ILE A 134 -21.31 -4.24 2.25
CA ILE A 134 -22.35 -4.85 1.40
C ILE A 134 -23.57 -5.20 2.27
N THR A 135 -23.34 -5.78 3.44
CA THR A 135 -24.40 -6.12 4.40
C THR A 135 -24.76 -4.91 5.27
N GLN A 136 -25.95 -4.95 5.87
CA GLN A 136 -26.40 -3.89 6.81
C GLN A 136 -25.41 -3.70 7.97
N PHE A 137 -24.81 -4.78 8.47
CA PHE A 137 -23.81 -4.73 9.53
C PHE A 137 -22.50 -4.08 9.04
N GLU A 138 -21.99 -4.48 7.89
CA GLU A 138 -20.79 -3.87 7.29
C GLU A 138 -20.99 -2.40 6.96
N ILE A 139 -22.19 -2.00 6.49
CA ILE A 139 -22.55 -0.60 6.27
C ILE A 139 -22.49 0.18 7.59
N ALA A 140 -23.00 -0.39 8.69
CA ALA A 140 -22.92 0.24 10.00
C ALA A 140 -21.47 0.39 10.48
N VAL A 141 -20.64 -0.66 10.31
CA VAL A 141 -19.20 -0.64 10.61
C VAL A 141 -18.48 0.39 9.76
N SER A 142 -18.72 0.43 8.44
CA SER A 142 -18.09 1.40 7.55
C SER A 142 -18.43 2.85 7.91
N ARG A 143 -19.67 3.12 8.34
CA ARG A 143 -20.08 4.43 8.85
C ARG A 143 -19.36 4.79 10.16
N ALA A 144 -19.22 3.83 11.08
CA ALA A 144 -18.46 4.03 12.31
C ALA A 144 -16.97 4.32 12.03
N MET A 145 -16.37 3.63 11.06
CA MET A 145 -14.99 3.84 10.61
C MET A 145 -14.75 5.19 9.90
N ARG A 146 -15.81 5.87 9.45
CA ARG A 146 -15.75 7.22 8.88
C ARG A 146 -16.10 8.32 9.89
N SER A 147 -16.49 7.93 11.10
CA SER A 147 -16.88 8.88 12.14
C SER A 147 -15.68 9.26 13.02
N PRO A 148 -15.46 10.57 13.28
CA PRO A 148 -14.44 11.00 14.24
C PRO A 148 -14.64 10.41 15.65
N LEU A 149 -15.87 10.06 16.02
CA LEU A 149 -16.20 9.41 17.28
C LEU A 149 -15.79 7.93 17.32
N GLY A 150 -15.75 7.26 16.15
CA GLY A 150 -15.39 5.84 16.06
C GLY A 150 -13.89 5.58 15.93
N VAL A 151 -13.17 6.39 15.15
CA VAL A 151 -11.76 6.14 14.77
C VAL A 151 -10.82 7.33 15.01
N GLY A 152 -11.32 8.38 15.67
CA GLY A 152 -10.56 9.62 15.88
C GLY A 152 -10.44 10.49 14.63
N ALA A 153 -9.55 11.47 14.67
CA ALA A 153 -9.44 12.52 13.66
C ALA A 153 -8.42 12.20 12.52
N SER A 154 -8.06 10.93 12.32
CA SER A 154 -7.10 10.57 11.28
C SER A 154 -7.68 10.84 9.88
N ARG A 155 -6.99 11.67 9.09
CA ARG A 155 -7.46 12.11 7.76
C ARG A 155 -7.73 10.96 6.79
N PHE A 156 -7.02 9.86 6.89
CA PHE A 156 -7.24 8.70 6.03
C PHE A 156 -8.58 7.98 6.29
N HIS A 157 -9.23 8.21 7.45
CA HIS A 157 -10.59 7.74 7.74
C HIS A 157 -11.66 8.79 7.46
N THR A 158 -11.38 10.04 7.85
CA THR A 158 -12.40 11.11 7.84
C THR A 158 -12.35 11.99 6.59
N GLY A 159 -11.29 11.85 5.77
CA GLY A 159 -11.01 12.77 4.68
C GLY A 159 -10.42 14.10 5.18
N GLY A 160 -10.38 15.09 4.32
CA GLY A 160 -9.87 16.42 4.62
C GLY A 160 -9.05 17.01 3.50
N GLU A 161 -8.42 18.16 3.74
CA GLU A 161 -7.54 18.82 2.77
C GLU A 161 -6.21 18.09 2.63
N ALA A 162 -5.61 18.16 1.42
CA ALA A 162 -4.28 17.67 1.16
C ALA A 162 -3.26 18.38 2.06
N GLY A 163 -2.26 17.63 2.55
CA GLY A 163 -1.24 18.23 3.39
C GLY A 163 -0.38 17.20 4.13
N GLU A 164 0.62 17.71 4.82
CA GLU A 164 1.51 16.92 5.65
C GLU A 164 0.76 16.33 6.87
N VAL A 165 1.03 15.07 7.16
CA VAL A 165 0.39 14.30 8.24
C VAL A 165 1.40 13.39 8.94
N ASP A 166 0.97 12.84 10.08
CA ASP A 166 1.80 11.90 10.83
C ASP A 166 1.84 10.51 10.21
N THR A 167 0.75 10.10 9.59
CA THR A 167 0.61 8.77 8.98
C THR A 167 -0.47 8.76 7.90
N VAL A 168 -0.35 7.81 6.98
CA VAL A 168 -1.33 7.51 5.94
C VAL A 168 -1.65 6.03 5.94
N TYR A 169 -2.77 5.66 5.34
CA TYR A 169 -3.18 4.28 5.12
C TYR A 169 -2.51 3.73 3.85
N LEU A 170 -2.04 2.48 3.90
CA LEU A 170 -1.27 1.76 2.87
C LEU A 170 0.03 2.48 2.50
N GLY A 171 -0.02 3.46 1.63
CA GLY A 171 1.10 4.31 1.24
C GLY A 171 1.77 3.93 -0.07
N ALA A 172 2.23 4.99 -0.76
CA ALA A 172 3.18 4.91 -1.85
C ALA A 172 4.49 5.58 -1.39
N PHE A 173 5.57 4.84 -1.42
CA PHE A 173 6.83 5.18 -0.77
C PHE A 173 7.95 5.40 -1.79
N ARG A 174 8.88 6.30 -1.47
CA ARG A 174 10.22 6.24 -2.05
C ARG A 174 10.95 5.05 -1.43
N ARG A 175 11.34 4.07 -2.27
CA ARG A 175 11.97 2.82 -1.81
C ARG A 175 13.22 3.08 -0.97
N GLU A 176 14.08 3.99 -1.39
CA GLU A 176 15.31 4.34 -0.68
C GLU A 176 15.05 4.82 0.75
N ALA A 177 13.94 5.57 0.99
CA ALA A 177 13.58 6.02 2.32
C ALA A 177 13.15 4.86 3.23
N VAL A 178 12.41 3.88 2.68
CA VAL A 178 12.00 2.67 3.42
C VAL A 178 13.22 1.83 3.78
N ILE A 179 14.14 1.62 2.83
CA ILE A 179 15.40 0.87 3.06
C ILE A 179 16.25 1.58 4.13
N ALA A 180 16.45 2.91 4.01
CA ALA A 180 17.21 3.69 4.98
C ALA A 180 16.59 3.67 6.40
N ALA A 181 15.27 3.51 6.49
CA ALA A 181 14.57 3.33 7.77
C ALA A 181 14.64 1.89 8.30
N GLY A 182 15.17 0.93 7.54
CA GLY A 182 15.29 -0.48 7.93
C GLY A 182 14.06 -1.33 7.66
N GLY A 183 13.16 -0.89 6.75
CA GLY A 183 11.92 -1.62 6.41
C GLY A 183 10.85 -1.55 7.51
N PHE A 184 9.86 -2.44 7.41
CA PHE A 184 8.81 -2.61 8.43
C PHE A 184 9.36 -3.38 9.64
N ASP A 185 9.00 -2.94 10.85
CA ASP A 185 9.39 -3.66 12.08
C ASP A 185 8.47 -4.88 12.31
N GLU A 186 9.02 -6.08 12.16
CA GLU A 186 8.27 -7.35 12.22
C GLU A 186 7.77 -7.71 13.62
N ARG A 187 8.14 -6.96 14.64
CA ARG A 187 7.60 -7.09 16.00
C ARG A 187 6.18 -6.54 16.10
N TYR A 188 5.80 -5.62 15.19
CA TYR A 188 4.48 -5.02 15.15
C TYR A 188 3.52 -5.88 14.31
N THR A 189 2.52 -6.44 14.95
CA THR A 189 1.43 -7.19 14.30
C THR A 189 0.28 -6.27 13.86
N ARG A 190 0.23 -5.07 14.42
CA ARG A 190 -0.72 -3.99 14.07
C ARG A 190 0.01 -2.66 14.12
N ALA A 191 -0.56 -1.63 13.48
CA ALA A 191 0.00 -0.28 13.42
C ALA A 191 1.43 -0.19 12.81
N GLN A 192 1.83 -1.18 12.00
CA GLN A 192 3.14 -1.22 11.34
C GLN A 192 3.37 -0.02 10.41
N ASP A 193 2.31 0.51 9.78
CA ASP A 193 2.40 1.72 8.95
C ASP A 193 2.71 2.95 9.79
N TRP A 194 2.03 3.09 10.93
CA TRP A 194 2.24 4.19 11.86
C TRP A 194 3.68 4.18 12.38
N GLU A 195 4.18 3.01 12.75
CA GLU A 195 5.54 2.82 13.25
C GLU A 195 6.59 3.19 12.18
N LEU A 196 6.43 2.68 10.95
CA LEU A 196 7.32 3.02 9.84
C LEU A 196 7.26 4.53 9.54
N ASN A 197 6.06 5.11 9.45
CA ASN A 197 5.88 6.55 9.21
C ASN A 197 6.53 7.40 10.31
N HIS A 198 6.50 6.96 11.57
CA HIS A 198 7.21 7.61 12.66
C HIS A 198 8.74 7.64 12.40
N ARG A 199 9.35 6.49 12.02
CA ARG A 199 10.78 6.44 11.70
C ARG A 199 11.14 7.25 10.46
N LEU A 200 10.32 7.21 9.42
CA LEU A 200 10.52 8.02 8.22
C LEU A 200 10.55 9.52 8.55
N ARG A 201 9.61 10.01 9.38
CA ARG A 201 9.59 11.40 9.84
C ARG A 201 10.80 11.74 10.74
N LYS A 202 11.17 10.84 11.63
CA LYS A 202 12.36 11.01 12.49
C LYS A 202 13.64 11.15 11.66
N ASN A 203 13.69 10.52 10.51
CA ASN A 203 14.79 10.63 9.54
C ASN A 203 14.67 11.88 8.63
N GLY A 204 13.72 12.79 8.90
CA GLY A 204 13.50 14.03 8.15
C GLY A 204 12.61 13.88 6.91
N GLY A 205 11.98 12.71 6.71
CA GLY A 205 11.04 12.49 5.61
C GLY A 205 9.67 13.11 5.88
N LYS A 206 9.00 13.54 4.82
CA LYS A 206 7.63 14.06 4.84
C LYS A 206 6.64 12.96 4.49
N ILE A 207 5.57 12.84 5.27
CA ILE A 207 4.41 12.01 4.96
C ILE A 207 3.28 12.92 4.50
N PHE A 208 2.66 12.62 3.36
CA PHE A 208 1.67 13.50 2.77
C PHE A 208 0.35 12.77 2.50
N PHE A 209 -0.74 13.38 2.92
CA PHE A 209 -2.11 12.93 2.66
C PHE A 209 -2.68 13.70 1.48
N ASP A 210 -3.29 12.98 0.52
CA ASP A 210 -4.04 13.60 -0.57
C ASP A 210 -5.38 12.88 -0.76
N PRO A 211 -6.53 13.57 -0.61
CA PRO A 211 -7.86 12.97 -0.70
C PRO A 211 -8.20 12.43 -2.09
N ARG A 212 -7.43 12.76 -3.12
CA ARG A 212 -7.58 12.20 -4.47
C ARG A 212 -7.15 10.72 -4.54
N LEU A 213 -6.20 10.31 -3.67
CA LEU A 213 -5.85 8.90 -3.50
C LEU A 213 -6.94 8.23 -2.67
N GLN A 214 -7.72 7.38 -3.31
CA GLN A 214 -8.79 6.64 -2.65
C GLN A 214 -8.59 5.16 -2.85
N VAL A 215 -8.77 4.39 -1.79
CA VAL A 215 -8.70 2.92 -1.80
C VAL A 215 -9.99 2.38 -1.22
N THR A 216 -10.71 1.58 -2.00
CA THR A 216 -11.87 0.85 -1.49
C THR A 216 -11.40 -0.33 -0.65
N TYR A 217 -11.89 -0.42 0.58
CA TYR A 217 -11.57 -1.47 1.54
C TYR A 217 -12.83 -2.30 1.83
N ARG A 218 -12.74 -3.64 1.71
CA ARG A 218 -13.83 -4.60 1.93
C ARG A 218 -13.59 -5.48 3.14
#